data_8e9c15c68276c238a6326b08dec59b7d
#
_entry.id   8e9c15c68276c238a6326b08dec59b7d
#
_cell.length_a   1.000
_cell.length_b   1.000
_cell.length_c   1.000
_cell.angle_alpha   90.00
_cell.angle_beta   90.00
_cell.angle_gamma   90.00
#
_symmetry.space_group_name_H-M   'P 1'
#
loop_
_entity.id
_entity.type
_entity.pdbx_description
1 polymer ?
#
loop_
_entity_poly.entity_id
_entity_poly.type
_entity_poly.pdbx_seq_one_letter_code
_entity_poly.pdbx_strand_id
1 'polypeptide(L)'
;MSYRAFKHLLGESSLERKCRFIFGGGILILITASFFWYGRKSESMVYDQNLRTCRMTVAPLLMRHHWRVLETQTDFKPVIDALYASFDEMVPGNIKRFQTHARFIKPGEPDRSPQDAYEEAAMELFQKGEASESYRSVPGEQAYQYLAAVRLKQDCIVCHPIHKNAKQTSKEGDLWAAISVSMPTDRANKDIQENRLILICTAVITAVLAMIV
;
A
#
# COMPACT_ATOMS: atom_id res chain seq x y z
N MET A 1 -21.56 28.74 -23.79
CA MET A 1 -20.86 29.43 -24.90
C MET A 1 -21.77 29.40 -26.12
N SER A 2 -22.10 30.57 -26.67
CA SER A 2 -23.09 30.68 -27.73
C SER A 2 -22.48 30.22 -29.10
N TYR A 3 -23.22 29.44 -29.86
CA TYR A 3 -22.92 29.00 -31.23
C TYR A 3 -22.47 30.17 -32.15
N ARG A 4 -22.96 31.39 -31.91
CA ARG A 4 -22.56 32.60 -32.62
C ARG A 4 -21.11 33.01 -32.37
N ALA A 5 -20.60 32.86 -31.13
CA ALA A 5 -19.20 33.15 -30.80
C ALA A 5 -18.24 32.17 -31.51
N PHE A 6 -18.63 30.88 -31.56
CA PHE A 6 -17.86 29.84 -32.26
C PHE A 6 -17.84 30.05 -33.77
N LYS A 7 -18.95 30.49 -34.37
CA LYS A 7 -19.06 30.83 -35.81
C LYS A 7 -18.22 32.04 -36.17
N HIS A 8 -18.13 33.06 -35.31
CA HIS A 8 -17.28 34.25 -35.56
C HIS A 8 -15.79 33.93 -35.52
N LEU A 9 -15.40 33.07 -34.60
CA LEU A 9 -13.98 32.64 -34.40
C LEU A 9 -13.47 31.80 -35.58
N LEU A 10 -14.34 31.00 -36.21
CA LEU A 10 -14.00 30.12 -37.33
C LEU A 10 -14.35 30.69 -38.69
N GLY A 11 -15.23 31.71 -38.77
CA GLY A 11 -15.79 32.23 -40.04
C GLY A 11 -14.81 33.02 -40.91
N GLU A 12 -13.90 33.75 -40.29
CA GLU A 12 -13.00 34.70 -41.01
C GLU A 12 -11.52 34.25 -41.05
N SER A 13 -11.20 33.07 -40.46
CA SER A 13 -9.83 32.57 -40.46
C SER A 13 -9.52 31.73 -41.70
N SER A 14 -8.27 31.78 -42.20
CA SER A 14 -7.81 30.96 -43.33
C SER A 14 -7.99 29.45 -42.99
N LEU A 15 -8.18 28.62 -44.02
CA LEU A 15 -8.34 27.17 -43.90
C LEU A 15 -7.20 26.53 -43.06
N GLU A 16 -5.98 27.03 -43.29
CA GLU A 16 -4.79 26.62 -42.56
C GLU A 16 -4.93 26.83 -41.04
N ARG A 17 -5.44 27.99 -40.62
CA ARG A 17 -5.64 28.29 -39.19
C ARG A 17 -6.71 27.41 -38.57
N LYS A 18 -7.78 27.08 -39.31
CA LYS A 18 -8.83 26.14 -38.85
C LYS A 18 -8.27 24.74 -38.65
N CYS A 19 -7.51 24.23 -39.62
CA CYS A 19 -6.87 22.93 -39.50
C CYS A 19 -5.89 22.90 -38.33
N ARG A 20 -5.08 23.93 -38.15
CA ARG A 20 -4.12 24.03 -37.04
C ARG A 20 -4.81 23.99 -35.68
N PHE A 21 -5.93 24.70 -35.50
CA PHE A 21 -6.71 24.67 -34.25
C PHE A 21 -7.40 23.32 -33.99
N ILE A 22 -7.94 22.68 -35.02
CA ILE A 22 -8.62 21.39 -34.89
C ILE A 22 -7.60 20.30 -34.56
N PHE A 23 -6.49 20.23 -35.31
CA PHE A 23 -5.44 19.24 -35.07
C PHE A 23 -4.71 19.49 -33.75
N GLY A 24 -4.29 20.72 -33.47
CA GLY A 24 -3.61 21.08 -32.22
C GLY A 24 -4.50 20.88 -31.00
N GLY A 25 -5.77 21.27 -31.07
CA GLY A 25 -6.75 21.05 -30.03
C GLY A 25 -7.05 19.57 -29.81
N GLY A 26 -7.18 18.80 -30.88
CA GLY A 26 -7.38 17.35 -30.80
C GLY A 26 -6.20 16.63 -30.15
N ILE A 27 -4.99 16.96 -30.55
CA ILE A 27 -3.76 16.42 -29.95
C ILE A 27 -3.67 16.82 -28.48
N LEU A 28 -3.94 18.07 -28.11
CA LEU A 28 -3.92 18.53 -26.73
C LEU A 28 -4.91 17.75 -25.86
N ILE A 29 -6.14 17.54 -26.33
CA ILE A 29 -7.15 16.76 -25.61
C ILE A 29 -6.69 15.33 -25.42
N LEU A 30 -6.18 14.66 -26.46
CA LEU A 30 -5.69 13.29 -26.39
C LEU A 30 -4.53 13.15 -25.40
N ILE A 31 -3.56 14.05 -25.45
CA ILE A 31 -2.41 14.06 -24.53
C ILE A 31 -2.89 14.26 -23.09
N THR A 32 -3.75 15.25 -22.87
CA THR A 32 -4.26 15.55 -21.51
C THR A 32 -5.07 14.37 -20.95
N ALA A 33 -5.95 13.77 -21.76
CA ALA A 33 -6.73 12.60 -21.37
C ALA A 33 -5.83 11.39 -21.06
N SER A 34 -4.82 11.16 -21.90
CA SER A 34 -3.85 10.06 -21.70
C SER A 34 -3.07 10.24 -20.39
N PHE A 35 -2.57 11.45 -20.11
CA PHE A 35 -1.83 11.72 -18.88
C PHE A 35 -2.71 11.65 -17.63
N PHE A 36 -3.95 12.10 -17.72
CA PHE A 36 -4.91 11.96 -16.62
C PHE A 36 -5.18 10.50 -16.30
N TRP A 37 -5.40 9.67 -17.33
CA TRP A 37 -5.61 8.23 -17.18
C TRP A 37 -4.39 7.54 -16.61
N TYR A 38 -3.19 7.86 -17.15
CA TYR A 38 -1.93 7.30 -16.66
C TYR A 38 -1.68 7.67 -15.19
N GLY A 39 -1.90 8.92 -14.80
CA GLY A 39 -1.75 9.37 -13.42
C GLY A 39 -2.62 8.57 -12.45
N ARG A 40 -3.90 8.37 -12.77
CA ARG A 40 -4.80 7.53 -11.97
C ARG A 40 -4.35 6.06 -11.91
N LYS A 41 -3.90 5.52 -13.02
CA LYS A 41 -3.42 4.14 -13.08
C LYS A 41 -2.15 3.96 -12.25
N SER A 42 -1.24 4.91 -12.30
CA SER A 42 0.00 4.91 -11.52
C SER A 42 -0.30 4.90 -10.00
N GLU A 43 -1.24 5.72 -9.53
CA GLU A 43 -1.66 5.70 -8.12
C GLU A 43 -2.20 4.34 -7.70
N SER A 44 -3.11 3.78 -8.48
CA SER A 44 -3.66 2.44 -8.21
C SER A 44 -2.56 1.38 -8.10
N MET A 45 -1.56 1.43 -8.97
CA MET A 45 -0.44 0.48 -8.94
C MET A 45 0.41 0.62 -7.67
N VAL A 46 0.64 1.84 -7.18
CA VAL A 46 1.39 2.07 -5.93
C VAL A 46 0.64 1.49 -4.73
N TYR A 47 -0.67 1.70 -4.65
CA TYR A 47 -1.49 1.12 -3.58
C TYR A 47 -1.48 -0.41 -3.62
N ASP A 48 -1.64 -1.01 -4.80
CA ASP A 48 -1.58 -2.46 -4.98
C ASP A 48 -0.21 -3.04 -4.61
N GLN A 49 0.87 -2.32 -4.94
CA GLN A 49 2.22 -2.72 -4.57
C GLN A 49 2.43 -2.66 -3.05
N ASN A 50 1.96 -1.61 -2.37
CA ASN A 50 2.02 -1.49 -0.93
C ASN A 50 1.28 -2.65 -0.25
N LEU A 51 0.07 -2.97 -0.72
CA LEU A 51 -0.71 -4.09 -0.21
C LEU A 51 0.03 -5.43 -0.36
N ARG A 52 0.60 -5.70 -1.54
CA ARG A 52 1.40 -6.91 -1.77
C ARG A 52 2.63 -6.97 -0.87
N THR A 53 3.33 -5.86 -0.70
CA THR A 53 4.50 -5.76 0.18
C THR A 53 4.11 -6.04 1.63
N CYS A 54 3.01 -5.47 2.12
CA CYS A 54 2.50 -5.75 3.46
C CYS A 54 2.17 -7.23 3.65
N ARG A 55 1.46 -7.84 2.70
CA ARG A 55 1.15 -9.29 2.74
C ARG A 55 2.41 -10.15 2.81
N MET A 56 3.43 -9.84 2.01
CA MET A 56 4.70 -10.59 2.03
C MET A 56 5.48 -10.38 3.33
N THR A 57 5.28 -9.27 4.03
CA THR A 57 5.99 -8.95 5.28
C THR A 57 5.41 -9.70 6.49
N VAL A 58 4.14 -10.11 6.44
CA VAL A 58 3.47 -10.78 7.58
C VAL A 58 4.16 -12.09 7.98
N ALA A 59 4.47 -12.96 7.01
CA ALA A 59 5.07 -14.26 7.31
C ALA A 59 6.48 -14.13 7.95
N PRO A 60 7.41 -13.33 7.44
CA PRO A 60 8.68 -13.06 8.11
C PRO A 60 8.54 -12.48 9.51
N LEU A 61 7.57 -11.57 9.74
CA LEU A 61 7.33 -11.00 11.07
C LEU A 61 6.83 -12.06 12.04
N LEU A 62 5.94 -12.94 11.60
CA LEU A 62 5.45 -14.05 12.40
C LEU A 62 6.58 -15.02 12.76
N MET A 63 7.42 -15.38 11.78
CA MET A 63 8.60 -16.20 12.01
C MET A 63 9.57 -15.55 13.00
N ARG A 64 9.88 -14.27 12.80
CA ARG A 64 10.76 -13.52 13.71
C ARG A 64 10.23 -13.52 15.15
N HIS A 65 8.91 -13.41 15.32
CA HIS A 65 8.29 -13.45 16.65
C HIS A 65 8.48 -14.81 17.32
N HIS A 66 8.30 -15.91 16.58
CA HIS A 66 8.52 -17.26 17.09
C HIS A 66 10.00 -17.54 17.41
N TRP A 67 10.91 -17.03 16.60
CA TRP A 67 12.34 -17.27 16.78
C TRP A 67 12.95 -16.51 17.92
N ARG A 68 12.41 -15.36 18.31
CA ARG A 68 12.80 -14.70 19.57
C ARG A 68 12.66 -15.63 20.78
N VAL A 69 11.71 -16.53 20.76
CA VAL A 69 11.54 -17.53 21.82
C VAL A 69 12.64 -18.61 21.73
N LEU A 70 13.09 -18.94 20.52
CA LEU A 70 14.18 -19.90 20.28
C LEU A 70 15.58 -19.28 20.47
N GLU A 71 15.74 -17.97 20.36
CA GLU A 71 17.00 -17.25 20.65
C GLU A 71 17.48 -17.43 22.08
N THR A 72 16.58 -17.79 23.00
CA THR A 72 16.95 -18.15 24.38
C THR A 72 17.62 -19.51 24.47
N GLN A 73 17.59 -20.32 23.41
CA GLN A 73 18.26 -21.61 23.30
C GLN A 73 19.57 -21.46 22.53
N THR A 74 20.69 -21.54 23.23
CA THR A 74 22.05 -21.32 22.72
C THR A 74 22.42 -22.14 21.50
N ASP A 75 21.83 -23.33 21.33
CA ASP A 75 22.17 -24.28 20.25
C ASP A 75 21.65 -23.84 18.88
N PHE A 76 20.58 -23.04 18.83
CA PHE A 76 19.97 -22.57 17.58
C PHE A 76 20.41 -21.18 17.14
N LYS A 77 21.10 -20.44 18.03
CA LYS A 77 21.50 -19.06 17.75
C LYS A 77 22.31 -18.89 16.46
N PRO A 78 23.33 -19.72 16.13
CA PRO A 78 24.10 -19.56 14.90
C PRO A 78 23.25 -19.74 13.63
N VAL A 79 22.28 -20.64 13.65
CA VAL A 79 21.39 -20.90 12.53
C VAL A 79 20.44 -19.72 12.33
N ILE A 80 19.95 -19.17 13.43
CA ILE A 80 19.06 -18.01 13.45
C ILE A 80 19.79 -16.75 12.92
N ASP A 81 21.02 -16.52 13.39
CA ASP A 81 21.84 -15.39 12.94
C ASP A 81 22.18 -15.49 11.46
N ALA A 82 22.51 -16.69 10.95
CA ALA A 82 22.76 -16.92 9.53
C ALA A 82 21.50 -16.69 8.67
N LEU A 83 20.33 -17.07 9.20
CA LEU A 83 19.07 -16.86 8.50
C LEU A 83 18.66 -15.38 8.50
N TYR A 84 18.88 -14.64 9.59
CA TYR A 84 18.67 -13.18 9.61
C TYR A 84 19.61 -12.47 8.63
N ALA A 85 20.87 -12.88 8.54
CA ALA A 85 21.81 -12.34 7.58
C ALA A 85 21.34 -12.58 6.13
N SER A 86 20.84 -13.78 5.83
CA SER A 86 20.31 -14.09 4.50
C SER A 86 19.01 -13.33 4.18
N PHE A 87 18.15 -13.07 5.15
CA PHE A 87 16.98 -12.22 4.96
C PHE A 87 17.35 -10.75 4.75
N ASP A 88 18.33 -10.23 5.49
CA ASP A 88 18.85 -8.86 5.29
C ASP A 88 19.50 -8.69 3.90
N GLU A 89 20.03 -9.76 3.32
CA GLU A 89 20.64 -9.78 1.99
C GLU A 89 19.59 -9.92 0.88
N MET A 90 18.54 -10.73 1.07
CA MET A 90 17.43 -10.90 0.12
C MET A 90 16.51 -9.68 0.06
N VAL A 91 16.39 -8.92 1.12
CA VAL A 91 15.62 -7.69 1.17
C VAL A 91 16.60 -6.51 1.11
N PRO A 92 16.88 -6.00 -0.11
CA PRO A 92 17.93 -5.00 -0.30
C PRO A 92 17.72 -3.81 0.63
N GLY A 93 18.61 -3.61 1.60
CA GLY A 93 18.90 -2.39 2.35
C GLY A 93 17.74 -1.62 2.99
N ASN A 94 16.52 -2.08 2.83
CA ASN A 94 15.33 -1.27 2.93
C ASN A 94 14.39 -1.60 4.11
N ILE A 95 14.55 -2.74 4.79
CA ILE A 95 13.73 -2.96 6.00
C ILE A 95 14.14 -1.99 7.11
N LYS A 96 15.43 -1.66 7.25
CA LYS A 96 15.87 -0.56 8.13
C LYS A 96 15.52 0.84 7.58
N ARG A 97 15.34 0.98 6.26
CA ARG A 97 14.90 2.22 5.60
C ARG A 97 13.39 2.35 5.51
N PHE A 98 12.65 1.24 5.44
CA PHE A 98 11.22 1.26 5.71
C PHE A 98 11.09 1.30 7.25
N GLN A 99 10.73 2.44 7.77
CA GLN A 99 10.26 2.57 9.15
C GLN A 99 8.92 1.83 9.28
N THR A 100 8.96 0.53 9.00
CA THR A 100 7.78 -0.32 9.08
C THR A 100 7.56 -0.63 10.54
N HIS A 101 6.58 0.01 11.13
CA HIS A 101 6.15 -0.33 12.48
C HIS A 101 5.21 -1.53 12.39
N ALA A 102 5.68 -2.66 12.94
CA ALA A 102 4.87 -3.84 13.05
C ALA A 102 4.60 -4.16 14.50
N ARG A 103 3.35 -4.42 14.86
CA ARG A 103 2.94 -4.84 16.19
C ARG A 103 1.91 -5.96 16.14
N PHE A 104 1.89 -6.78 17.18
CA PHE A 104 0.85 -7.78 17.37
C PHE A 104 -0.28 -7.18 18.19
N ILE A 105 -1.50 -7.34 17.71
CA ILE A 105 -2.73 -7.03 18.43
C ILE A 105 -3.31 -8.33 18.93
N LYS A 106 -3.54 -8.42 20.23
CA LYS A 106 -4.00 -9.66 20.84
C LYS A 106 -5.19 -9.41 21.75
N PRO A 107 -6.32 -10.08 21.52
CA PRO A 107 -7.49 -9.90 22.35
C PRO A 107 -7.19 -10.20 23.81
N GLY A 108 -7.58 -9.29 24.71
CA GLY A 108 -7.46 -9.47 26.15
C GLY A 108 -6.07 -9.26 26.77
N GLU A 109 -5.07 -8.82 25.98
CA GLU A 109 -3.78 -8.36 26.49
C GLU A 109 -3.73 -6.82 26.43
N PRO A 110 -3.69 -6.10 27.58
CA PRO A 110 -3.75 -4.63 27.60
C PRO A 110 -2.65 -3.96 26.77
N ASP A 111 -1.42 -4.48 26.86
CA ASP A 111 -0.25 -3.93 26.13
C ASP A 111 -0.31 -4.19 24.62
N ARG A 112 -1.23 -5.03 24.16
CA ARG A 112 -1.42 -5.44 22.77
C ARG A 112 -2.85 -5.23 22.30
N SER A 113 -3.59 -4.33 22.96
CA SER A 113 -4.94 -3.96 22.57
C SER A 113 -4.95 -3.13 21.25
N PRO A 114 -6.08 -3.08 20.55
CA PRO A 114 -6.28 -2.13 19.48
C PRO A 114 -6.03 -0.70 19.96
N GLN A 115 -5.42 0.13 19.11
CA GLN A 115 -5.06 1.51 19.47
C GLN A 115 -6.07 2.54 18.96
N ASP A 116 -6.86 2.17 17.97
CA ASP A 116 -7.86 3.06 17.38
C ASP A 116 -9.13 2.28 16.95
N ALA A 117 -10.19 3.03 16.64
CA ALA A 117 -11.47 2.48 16.22
C ALA A 117 -11.39 1.61 14.94
N TYR A 118 -10.42 1.86 14.07
CA TYR A 118 -10.22 1.05 12.87
C TYR A 118 -9.68 -0.33 13.23
N GLU A 119 -8.71 -0.41 14.13
CA GLU A 119 -8.17 -1.68 14.58
C GLU A 119 -9.21 -2.48 15.37
N GLU A 120 -10.04 -1.80 16.19
CA GLU A 120 -11.16 -2.42 16.89
C GLU A 120 -12.16 -3.04 15.91
N ALA A 121 -12.60 -2.27 14.91
CA ALA A 121 -13.52 -2.75 13.88
C ALA A 121 -12.93 -3.91 13.06
N ALA A 122 -11.66 -3.84 12.71
CA ALA A 122 -10.97 -4.92 11.99
C ALA A 122 -10.88 -6.18 12.84
N MET A 123 -10.56 -6.06 14.13
CA MET A 123 -10.51 -7.19 15.07
C MET A 123 -11.88 -7.84 15.23
N GLU A 124 -12.96 -7.07 15.26
CA GLU A 124 -14.32 -7.60 15.31
C GLU A 124 -14.67 -8.42 14.07
N LEU A 125 -14.34 -7.91 12.86
CA LEU A 125 -14.52 -8.66 11.61
C LEU A 125 -13.70 -9.94 11.58
N PHE A 126 -12.46 -9.88 12.09
CA PHE A 126 -11.60 -11.07 12.18
C PHE A 126 -12.15 -12.11 13.17
N GLN A 127 -12.70 -11.68 14.31
CA GLN A 127 -13.35 -12.58 15.28
C GLN A 127 -14.58 -13.28 14.69
N LYS A 128 -15.39 -12.56 13.92
CA LYS A 128 -16.56 -13.13 13.23
C LYS A 128 -16.18 -14.04 12.04
N GLY A 129 -14.94 -14.00 11.58
CA GLY A 129 -14.49 -14.75 10.40
C GLY A 129 -14.94 -14.11 9.07
N GLU A 130 -15.43 -12.89 9.11
CA GLU A 130 -15.91 -12.15 7.93
C GLU A 130 -14.77 -11.58 7.08
N ALA A 131 -13.60 -11.39 7.69
CA ALA A 131 -12.40 -10.93 7.00
C ALA A 131 -11.14 -11.64 7.51
N SER A 132 -10.11 -11.71 6.68
CA SER A 132 -8.77 -12.18 7.03
C SER A 132 -7.72 -11.08 7.00
N GLU A 133 -8.03 -9.97 6.38
CA GLU A 133 -7.18 -8.79 6.27
C GLU A 133 -8.02 -7.51 6.20
N SER A 134 -7.42 -6.41 6.59
CA SER A 134 -7.97 -5.06 6.43
C SER A 134 -6.84 -4.10 6.16
N TYR A 135 -7.12 -3.03 5.41
CA TYR A 135 -6.11 -2.02 5.10
C TYR A 135 -6.74 -0.65 4.88
N ARG A 136 -5.96 0.39 5.20
CA ARG A 136 -6.35 1.79 4.96
C ARG A 136 -5.15 2.65 4.64
N SER A 137 -5.38 3.76 3.98
CA SER A 137 -4.46 4.91 3.99
C SER A 137 -4.80 5.77 5.20
N VAL A 138 -3.80 6.16 6.01
CA VAL A 138 -4.02 7.01 7.19
C VAL A 138 -3.88 8.46 6.76
N PRO A 139 -4.99 9.23 6.69
CA PRO A 139 -4.93 10.64 6.30
C PRO A 139 -4.13 11.44 7.33
N GLY A 140 -3.21 12.28 6.83
CA GLY A 140 -2.39 13.14 7.69
C GLY A 140 -1.07 12.54 8.17
N GLU A 141 -0.94 11.23 8.28
CA GLU A 141 0.31 10.56 8.69
C GLU A 141 1.16 10.10 7.51
N GLN A 142 0.66 10.26 6.27
CA GLN A 142 1.29 9.72 5.06
C GLN A 142 1.73 8.25 5.23
N ALA A 143 0.86 7.47 5.84
CA ALA A 143 1.08 6.09 6.17
C ALA A 143 0.00 5.18 5.57
N TYR A 144 0.40 3.97 5.23
CA TYR A 144 -0.47 2.88 4.82
C TYR A 144 -0.47 1.85 5.94
N GLN A 145 -1.63 1.57 6.50
CA GLN A 145 -1.81 0.60 7.57
C GLN A 145 -2.50 -0.65 7.03
N TYR A 146 -1.90 -1.80 7.32
CA TYR A 146 -2.40 -3.12 6.94
C TYR A 146 -2.52 -4.00 8.17
N LEU A 147 -3.63 -4.69 8.31
CA LEU A 147 -3.87 -5.66 9.36
C LEU A 147 -4.12 -7.04 8.75
N ALA A 148 -3.48 -8.06 9.31
CA ALA A 148 -3.70 -9.45 8.96
C ALA A 148 -4.11 -10.28 10.17
N ALA A 149 -5.16 -11.06 10.04
CA ALA A 149 -5.58 -12.01 11.04
C ALA A 149 -4.60 -13.19 11.12
N VAL A 150 -4.10 -13.50 12.29
CA VAL A 150 -3.30 -14.70 12.59
C VAL A 150 -4.20 -15.74 13.18
N ARG A 151 -4.50 -16.79 12.40
CA ARG A 151 -5.32 -17.92 12.86
C ARG A 151 -4.45 -19.12 13.15
N LEU A 152 -4.83 -19.87 14.16
CA LEU A 152 -4.15 -21.10 14.54
C LEU A 152 -4.32 -22.16 13.45
N LYS A 153 -3.20 -22.75 13.06
CA LYS A 153 -3.17 -23.97 12.25
C LYS A 153 -2.96 -25.17 13.17
N GLN A 154 -3.14 -26.38 12.65
CA GLN A 154 -2.95 -27.61 13.42
C GLN A 154 -1.57 -27.64 14.10
N ASP A 155 -0.51 -27.25 13.40
CA ASP A 155 0.86 -27.21 13.92
C ASP A 155 1.03 -26.18 15.05
N CYS A 156 0.26 -25.11 15.05
CA CYS A 156 0.30 -24.09 16.09
C CYS A 156 -0.24 -24.60 17.44
N ILE A 157 -1.21 -25.50 17.40
CA ILE A 157 -1.90 -26.02 18.59
C ILE A 157 -0.96 -26.83 19.46
N VAL A 158 0.06 -27.45 18.87
CA VAL A 158 1.08 -28.24 19.61
C VAL A 158 1.76 -27.37 20.69
N CYS A 159 2.08 -26.11 20.34
CA CYS A 159 2.71 -25.16 21.27
C CYS A 159 1.71 -24.23 21.98
N HIS A 160 0.52 -24.07 21.39
CA HIS A 160 -0.53 -23.17 21.88
C HIS A 160 -1.84 -23.95 22.19
N PRO A 161 -1.80 -24.96 23.08
CA PRO A 161 -2.95 -25.83 23.31
C PRO A 161 -4.11 -25.13 24.03
N ILE A 162 -3.83 -24.03 24.75
CA ILE A 162 -4.83 -23.30 25.53
C ILE A 162 -4.80 -21.84 25.20
N HIS A 163 -5.96 -21.28 24.88
CA HIS A 163 -6.12 -19.84 24.71
C HIS A 163 -6.05 -19.16 26.08
N LYS A 164 -4.97 -18.42 26.38
CA LYS A 164 -4.69 -17.87 27.71
C LYS A 164 -5.84 -17.06 28.31
N ASN A 165 -6.58 -16.35 27.47
CA ASN A 165 -7.63 -15.44 27.92
C ASN A 165 -9.01 -16.08 28.06
N ALA A 166 -9.27 -17.18 27.38
CA ALA A 166 -10.57 -17.83 27.37
C ALA A 166 -10.63 -19.11 28.22
N LYS A 167 -9.48 -19.58 28.76
CA LYS A 167 -9.37 -20.90 29.46
C LYS A 167 -9.94 -22.06 28.60
N GLN A 168 -10.03 -21.83 27.28
CA GLN A 168 -10.58 -22.80 26.33
C GLN A 168 -9.45 -23.49 25.58
N THR A 169 -9.68 -24.71 25.18
CA THR A 169 -8.78 -25.42 24.27
C THR A 169 -8.76 -24.75 22.93
N SER A 170 -7.56 -24.45 22.44
CA SER A 170 -7.37 -23.86 21.11
C SER A 170 -7.81 -24.81 20.02
N LYS A 171 -8.48 -24.30 19.00
CA LYS A 171 -8.91 -25.06 17.81
C LYS A 171 -8.28 -24.47 16.58
N GLU A 172 -8.17 -25.29 15.54
CA GLU A 172 -7.78 -24.83 14.21
C GLU A 172 -8.77 -23.79 13.71
N GLY A 173 -8.23 -22.68 13.15
CA GLY A 173 -9.03 -21.56 12.68
C GLY A 173 -9.30 -20.47 13.72
N ASP A 174 -9.06 -20.71 15.02
CA ASP A 174 -9.25 -19.71 16.05
C ASP A 174 -8.35 -18.49 15.80
N LEU A 175 -8.90 -17.29 15.99
CA LEU A 175 -8.14 -16.05 15.92
C LEU A 175 -7.19 -15.94 17.11
N TRP A 176 -5.89 -16.04 16.85
CA TRP A 176 -4.87 -15.92 17.88
C TRP A 176 -4.43 -14.47 18.13
N ALA A 177 -4.24 -13.73 17.04
CA ALA A 177 -3.80 -12.34 17.06
C ALA A 177 -4.10 -11.68 15.71
N ALA A 178 -3.89 -10.39 15.62
CA ALA A 178 -3.67 -9.71 14.33
C ALA A 178 -2.28 -9.09 14.29
N ILE A 179 -1.71 -8.99 13.09
CA ILE A 179 -0.48 -8.25 12.84
C ILE A 179 -0.85 -6.94 12.18
N SER A 180 -0.53 -5.82 12.82
CA SER A 180 -0.63 -4.48 12.26
C SER A 180 0.72 -4.09 11.68
N VAL A 181 0.75 -3.74 10.40
CA VAL A 181 1.93 -3.27 9.67
C VAL A 181 1.65 -1.87 9.17
N SER A 182 2.42 -0.89 9.61
CA SER A 182 2.33 0.48 9.14
C SER A 182 3.55 0.82 8.29
N MET A 183 3.31 1.28 7.06
CA MET A 183 4.35 1.67 6.09
C MET A 183 4.21 3.15 5.74
N PRO A 184 5.29 3.95 5.81
CA PRO A 184 5.25 5.33 5.36
C PRO A 184 5.05 5.40 3.83
N THR A 185 4.19 6.31 3.39
CA THR A 185 3.89 6.55 1.97
C THR A 185 4.48 7.84 1.44
N ASP A 186 5.25 8.56 2.25
CA ASP A 186 5.88 9.83 1.92
C ASP A 186 6.71 9.79 0.64
N ARG A 187 7.55 8.74 0.47
CA ARG A 187 8.33 8.54 -0.76
C ARG A 187 7.46 8.25 -1.96
N ALA A 188 6.52 7.30 -1.81
CA ALA A 188 5.61 6.95 -2.88
C ALA A 188 4.78 8.15 -3.32
N ASN A 189 4.30 8.95 -2.38
CA ASN A 189 3.58 10.19 -2.67
C ASN A 189 4.47 11.23 -3.36
N LYS A 190 5.74 11.35 -2.95
CA LYS A 190 6.71 12.24 -3.58
C LYS A 190 6.98 11.80 -5.03
N ASP A 191 7.25 10.53 -5.26
CA ASP A 191 7.48 9.97 -6.59
C ASP A 191 6.26 10.16 -7.50
N ILE A 192 5.04 9.99 -6.97
CA ILE A 192 3.79 10.27 -7.68
C ILE A 192 3.69 11.77 -8.04
N GLN A 193 4.01 12.67 -7.12
CA GLN A 193 3.96 14.12 -7.37
C GLN A 193 5.00 14.55 -8.39
N GLU A 194 6.23 14.07 -8.30
CA GLU A 194 7.29 14.33 -9.28
C GLU A 194 6.90 13.82 -10.67
N ASN A 195 6.36 12.61 -10.76
CA ASN A 195 5.88 12.04 -12.01
C ASN A 195 4.73 12.86 -12.62
N ARG A 196 3.76 13.30 -11.79
CA ARG A 196 2.67 14.19 -12.22
C ARG A 196 3.21 15.52 -12.76
N LEU A 197 4.19 16.12 -12.08
CA LEU A 197 4.81 17.36 -12.52
C LEU A 197 5.49 17.21 -13.88
N ILE A 198 6.28 16.14 -14.06
CA ILE A 198 6.92 15.81 -15.34
C ILE A 198 5.89 15.65 -16.45
N LEU A 199 4.79 14.92 -16.18
CA LEU A 199 3.71 14.71 -17.15
C LEU A 199 3.04 16.03 -17.55
N ILE A 200 2.76 16.91 -16.60
CA ILE A 200 2.16 18.22 -16.86
C ILE A 200 3.12 19.09 -17.70
N CYS A 201 4.40 19.16 -17.30
CA CYS A 201 5.40 19.92 -18.04
C CYS A 201 5.54 19.39 -19.48
N THR A 202 5.60 18.08 -19.66
CA THR A 202 5.69 17.45 -20.99
C THR A 202 4.45 17.76 -21.83
N ALA A 203 3.26 17.72 -21.26
CA ALA A 203 2.00 18.06 -21.93
C ALA A 203 1.99 19.50 -22.40
N VAL A 204 2.40 20.44 -21.53
CA VAL A 204 2.47 21.87 -21.87
C VAL A 204 3.48 22.13 -22.99
N ILE A 205 4.69 21.57 -22.87
CA ILE A 205 5.73 21.73 -23.89
C ILE A 205 5.25 21.17 -25.23
N THR A 206 4.67 19.98 -25.24
CA THR A 206 4.16 19.37 -26.49
C THR A 206 3.03 20.19 -27.11
N ALA A 207 2.11 20.73 -26.27
CA ALA A 207 1.04 21.59 -26.74
C ALA A 207 1.57 22.89 -27.35
N VAL A 208 2.57 23.53 -26.72
CA VAL A 208 3.21 24.76 -27.27
C VAL A 208 3.90 24.46 -28.59
N LEU A 209 4.67 23.37 -28.66
CA LEU A 209 5.33 22.98 -29.92
C LEU A 209 4.32 22.70 -31.05
N ALA A 210 3.22 22.00 -30.74
CA ALA A 210 2.17 21.74 -31.72
C ALA A 210 1.43 23.00 -32.21
N MET A 211 1.45 24.09 -31.42
CA MET A 211 0.87 25.36 -31.83
C MET A 211 1.84 26.24 -32.69
N ILE A 212 3.14 26.02 -32.55
CA ILE A 212 4.18 26.77 -33.27
C ILE A 212 4.36 26.22 -34.71
N VAL A 213 4.28 24.92 -34.87
CA VAL A 213 4.40 24.20 -36.14
C VAL A 213 3.09 24.31 -36.93
#